data_e013868350aa3b2e20725082e476b2f1
#
_entry.id   e013868350aa3b2e20725082e476b2f1
#
_cell.length_a   1.000
_cell.length_b   1.000
_cell.length_c   1.000
_cell.angle_alpha   90.00
_cell.angle_beta   90.00
_cell.angle_gamma   90.00
#
_symmetry.space_group_name_H-M   'P 1'
#
loop_
_entity.id
_entity.type
_entity.pdbx_description
1 polymer ?
#
loop_
_entity_poly.entity_id
_entity_poly.type
_entity_poly.pdbx_seq_one_letter_code
_entity_poly.pdbx_strand_id
1 'polypeptide(L)'
;DNYTGDFYITAQTNDKDLILRCDDGSGGVTAYLTLDGSVGYTTVQKRIRFNDNVFLGVGTGNDFTIDHDGSHTSLQNSTGNLSIKNYADDGDIIFQSDDGSGGIVTYFELDGSVTNIKVYKDIVFADNIDAHFGTGGDLRIYHDGTDSRFQEFTGNLNIINYADNKDIIFQSDDGSGGVETYFFLDGSTGHTQFPDAKKLQF
;
A
#
# COMPACT_ATOMS: atom_id res chain seq x y z
N ASP A 1 -1.62 -25.93 43.86
CA ASP A 1 -0.47 -25.03 43.81
C ASP A 1 0.81 -25.88 43.69
N ASN A 2 1.68 -25.53 42.75
CA ASN A 2 3.00 -26.15 42.62
C ASN A 2 4.09 -25.16 42.99
N TYR A 3 4.80 -25.40 44.10
CA TYR A 3 5.83 -24.47 44.63
C TYR A 3 7.23 -24.75 44.13
N THR A 4 7.48 -25.88 43.45
CA THR A 4 8.85 -26.32 43.12
C THR A 4 9.07 -26.94 41.74
N GLY A 5 8.21 -26.68 40.80
CA GLY A 5 8.37 -27.21 39.42
C GLY A 5 7.20 -26.86 38.52
N ASP A 6 7.20 -27.44 37.31
CA ASP A 6 6.15 -27.23 36.34
C ASP A 6 4.86 -27.97 36.69
N PHE A 7 3.73 -27.40 36.30
CA PHE A 7 2.42 -28.02 36.42
C PHE A 7 1.94 -28.52 35.07
N TYR A 8 1.72 -29.81 34.91
CA TYR A 8 1.27 -30.44 33.68
C TYR A 8 -0.20 -30.82 33.72
N ILE A 9 -0.94 -30.47 32.66
CA ILE A 9 -2.27 -31.00 32.36
C ILE A 9 -2.16 -31.76 31.05
N THR A 10 -2.37 -33.06 31.04
CA THR A 10 -2.08 -33.91 29.88
C THR A 10 -3.25 -34.82 29.54
N ALA A 11 -3.66 -34.83 28.26
CA ALA A 11 -4.49 -35.87 27.67
C ALA A 11 -3.55 -36.90 26.99
N GLN A 12 -3.45 -38.13 27.56
CA GLN A 12 -2.50 -39.15 27.07
C GLN A 12 -3.12 -40.16 26.10
N THR A 13 -4.43 -40.17 25.96
CA THR A 13 -5.11 -41.11 25.06
C THR A 13 -4.91 -40.66 23.61
N ASN A 14 -4.57 -41.61 22.75
CA ASN A 14 -4.32 -41.33 21.32
C ASN A 14 -5.51 -40.63 20.68
N ASP A 15 -5.24 -39.61 19.85
CA ASP A 15 -6.22 -38.78 19.14
C ASP A 15 -7.30 -38.11 20.04
N LYS A 16 -6.97 -37.88 21.33
CA LYS A 16 -7.84 -37.14 22.26
C LYS A 16 -7.25 -35.80 22.64
N ASP A 17 -8.15 -34.86 22.88
CA ASP A 17 -7.86 -33.45 23.06
C ASP A 17 -7.80 -33.07 24.53
N LEU A 18 -7.06 -32.01 24.82
CA LEU A 18 -7.27 -31.22 26.03
C LEU A 18 -8.11 -30.00 25.70
N ILE A 19 -9.32 -29.92 26.27
CA ILE A 19 -10.31 -28.87 25.98
C ILE A 19 -10.55 -28.02 27.22
N LEU A 20 -10.25 -26.73 27.13
CA LEU A 20 -10.60 -25.74 28.14
C LEU A 20 -11.97 -25.17 27.82
N ARG A 21 -12.92 -25.35 28.75
CA ARG A 21 -14.32 -24.95 28.60
C ARG A 21 -14.75 -24.00 29.72
N CYS A 22 -15.67 -23.11 29.40
CA CYS A 22 -16.26 -22.21 30.36
C CYS A 22 -17.74 -22.01 30.01
N ASP A 23 -18.47 -21.31 30.87
CA ASP A 23 -19.84 -20.88 30.63
C ASP A 23 -19.97 -20.11 29.32
N ASP A 24 -21.04 -20.31 28.58
CA ASP A 24 -21.31 -19.68 27.29
C ASP A 24 -22.07 -18.34 27.39
N GLY A 25 -22.39 -17.90 28.60
CA GLY A 25 -23.18 -16.71 28.87
C GLY A 25 -24.71 -16.92 28.79
N SER A 26 -25.18 -18.18 28.57
CA SER A 26 -26.60 -18.52 28.45
C SER A 26 -26.99 -19.73 29.28
N GLY A 27 -26.14 -20.16 30.22
CA GLY A 27 -26.35 -21.30 31.13
C GLY A 27 -25.87 -22.63 30.58
N GLY A 28 -25.16 -22.63 29.45
CA GLY A 28 -24.47 -23.79 28.87
C GLY A 28 -22.95 -23.72 29.06
N VAL A 29 -22.23 -24.67 28.46
CA VAL A 29 -20.76 -24.73 28.49
C VAL A 29 -20.22 -24.88 27.08
N THR A 30 -19.23 -24.06 26.72
CA THR A 30 -18.57 -24.06 25.40
C THR A 30 -17.05 -24.15 25.51
N ALA A 31 -16.39 -24.65 24.45
CA ALA A 31 -14.94 -24.67 24.36
C ALA A 31 -14.42 -23.28 24.05
N TYR A 32 -13.32 -22.89 24.69
CA TYR A 32 -12.58 -21.67 24.46
C TYR A 32 -11.26 -21.94 23.78
N LEU A 33 -10.57 -23.02 24.19
CA LEU A 33 -9.28 -23.43 23.65
C LEU A 33 -9.24 -24.97 23.61
N THR A 34 -8.79 -25.51 22.49
CA THR A 34 -8.56 -26.95 22.30
C THR A 34 -7.13 -27.18 21.86
N LEU A 35 -6.40 -28.02 22.60
CA LEU A 35 -5.16 -28.64 22.15
C LEU A 35 -5.56 -29.94 21.46
N ASP A 36 -5.54 -29.94 20.12
CA ASP A 36 -6.02 -31.07 19.31
C ASP A 36 -4.96 -32.13 19.17
N GLY A 37 -5.17 -33.28 19.80
CA GLY A 37 -4.22 -34.39 19.79
C GLY A 37 -4.16 -35.16 18.47
N SER A 38 -5.19 -35.04 17.62
CA SER A 38 -5.24 -35.76 16.34
C SER A 38 -4.46 -35.08 15.24
N VAL A 39 -4.37 -33.73 15.24
CA VAL A 39 -3.74 -32.92 14.20
C VAL A 39 -2.55 -32.08 14.70
N GLY A 40 -2.36 -31.99 16.03
CA GLY A 40 -1.17 -31.38 16.64
C GLY A 40 -1.13 -29.85 16.61
N TYR A 41 -2.27 -29.16 16.55
CA TYR A 41 -2.34 -27.70 16.67
C TYR A 41 -3.36 -27.25 17.75
N THR A 42 -3.33 -25.97 18.05
CA THR A 42 -4.22 -25.34 19.02
C THR A 42 -5.34 -24.59 18.28
N THR A 43 -6.58 -24.91 18.60
CA THR A 43 -7.76 -24.20 18.09
C THR A 43 -8.31 -23.26 19.14
N VAL A 44 -8.53 -22.00 18.75
CA VAL A 44 -9.18 -20.97 19.56
C VAL A 44 -10.61 -20.78 19.07
N GLN A 45 -11.61 -21.18 19.88
CA GLN A 45 -13.03 -21.10 19.48
C GLN A 45 -13.70 -19.79 19.90
N LYS A 46 -13.07 -18.97 20.72
CA LYS A 46 -13.55 -17.65 21.16
C LYS A 46 -12.48 -16.60 20.93
N ARG A 47 -12.89 -15.32 20.89
CA ARG A 47 -11.95 -14.20 20.70
C ARG A 47 -10.89 -14.17 21.80
N ILE A 48 -9.64 -14.00 21.41
CA ILE A 48 -8.57 -13.59 22.32
C ILE A 48 -8.53 -12.06 22.30
N ARG A 49 -8.57 -11.43 23.49
CA ARG A 49 -8.38 -9.99 23.65
C ARG A 49 -7.02 -9.77 24.32
N PHE A 50 -6.19 -9.02 23.66
CA PHE A 50 -5.01 -8.41 24.24
C PHE A 50 -5.40 -7.01 24.71
N ASN A 51 -5.03 -6.65 25.94
CA ASN A 51 -5.23 -5.30 26.45
C ASN A 51 -4.24 -4.34 25.82
N ASP A 52 -4.48 -3.04 25.96
CA ASP A 52 -3.54 -2.02 25.52
C ASP A 52 -2.15 -2.23 26.13
N ASN A 53 -1.13 -2.01 25.34
CA ASN A 53 0.29 -2.27 25.68
C ASN A 53 0.64 -3.75 25.93
N VAL A 54 -0.21 -4.67 25.44
CA VAL A 54 0.08 -6.11 25.40
C VAL A 54 0.08 -6.56 23.95
N PHE A 55 1.20 -7.07 23.48
CA PHE A 55 1.35 -7.48 22.06
C PHE A 55 1.16 -8.98 21.86
N LEU A 56 0.73 -9.36 20.66
CA LEU A 56 0.90 -10.71 20.13
C LEU A 56 2.30 -10.79 19.52
N GLY A 57 3.18 -11.62 20.10
CA GLY A 57 4.53 -11.84 19.59
C GLY A 57 4.63 -13.14 18.79
N VAL A 58 5.33 -13.09 17.66
CA VAL A 58 5.67 -14.24 16.80
C VAL A 58 7.17 -14.28 16.59
N GLY A 59 7.75 -15.49 16.67
CA GLY A 59 9.20 -15.71 16.68
C GLY A 59 9.80 -15.71 18.08
N THR A 60 10.94 -16.36 18.27
CA THR A 60 11.57 -16.54 19.58
C THR A 60 12.01 -15.20 20.21
N GLY A 61 12.36 -14.23 19.38
CA GLY A 61 12.74 -12.87 19.79
C GLY A 61 11.61 -11.85 19.70
N ASN A 62 10.34 -12.29 19.53
CA ASN A 62 9.23 -11.39 19.18
C ASN A 62 9.53 -10.61 17.89
N ASP A 63 10.02 -11.31 16.87
CA ASP A 63 10.48 -10.72 15.62
C ASP A 63 9.36 -10.01 14.84
N PHE A 64 8.14 -10.50 14.98
CA PHE A 64 6.93 -9.84 14.48
C PHE A 64 5.95 -9.62 15.63
N THR A 65 5.42 -8.41 15.78
CA THR A 65 4.43 -8.06 16.81
C THR A 65 3.22 -7.34 16.22
N ILE A 66 2.08 -7.56 16.89
CA ILE A 66 0.84 -6.80 16.67
C ILE A 66 0.40 -6.27 18.03
N ASP A 67 0.25 -4.97 18.16
CA ASP A 67 -0.18 -4.31 19.41
C ASP A 67 -1.06 -3.08 19.17
N HIS A 68 -1.68 -2.64 20.28
CA HIS A 68 -2.39 -1.37 20.39
C HIS A 68 -1.99 -0.69 21.68
N ASP A 69 -1.57 0.58 21.61
CA ASP A 69 -1.07 1.32 22.79
C ASP A 69 -2.14 2.14 23.52
N GLY A 70 -3.41 2.02 23.10
CA GLY A 70 -4.53 2.84 23.58
C GLY A 70 -4.90 3.97 22.62
N SER A 71 -4.08 4.22 21.60
CA SER A 71 -4.27 5.24 20.57
C SER A 71 -4.00 4.73 19.16
N HIS A 72 -2.94 3.94 18.99
CA HIS A 72 -2.44 3.47 17.69
C HIS A 72 -2.30 1.95 17.66
N THR A 73 -2.55 1.36 16.50
CA THR A 73 -2.27 -0.05 16.22
C THR A 73 -0.99 -0.15 15.40
N SER A 74 -0.08 -1.04 15.82
CA SER A 74 1.18 -1.33 15.12
C SER A 74 1.25 -2.78 14.66
N LEU A 75 1.77 -2.98 13.44
CA LEU A 75 2.30 -4.24 12.93
C LEU A 75 3.80 -4.02 12.71
N GLN A 76 4.65 -4.67 13.51
CA GLN A 76 6.09 -4.44 13.48
C GLN A 76 6.84 -5.72 13.14
N ASN A 77 7.77 -5.63 12.20
CA ASN A 77 8.72 -6.69 11.86
C ASN A 77 10.15 -6.20 12.15
N SER A 78 10.85 -6.87 13.08
CA SER A 78 12.16 -6.45 13.55
C SER A 78 13.31 -7.15 12.84
N THR A 79 13.06 -8.26 12.12
CA THR A 79 14.10 -9.03 11.43
C THR A 79 13.62 -9.49 10.05
N GLY A 80 14.48 -9.37 9.04
CA GLY A 80 14.18 -9.80 7.67
C GLY A 80 13.09 -8.94 6.99
N ASN A 81 12.42 -9.51 5.99
CA ASN A 81 11.39 -8.82 5.21
C ASN A 81 9.99 -9.11 5.75
N LEU A 82 9.13 -8.11 5.77
CA LEU A 82 7.69 -8.29 5.91
C LEU A 82 7.08 -8.52 4.53
N SER A 83 6.49 -9.71 4.31
CA SER A 83 5.81 -10.05 3.06
C SER A 83 4.31 -10.16 3.29
N ILE A 84 3.52 -9.39 2.55
CA ILE A 84 2.06 -9.49 2.49
C ILE A 84 1.70 -10.11 1.14
N LYS A 85 1.05 -11.29 1.13
CA LYS A 85 0.76 -12.04 -0.09
C LYS A 85 -0.69 -12.49 -0.11
N ASN A 86 -1.35 -12.30 -1.25
CA ASN A 86 -2.63 -12.93 -1.55
C ASN A 86 -2.38 -14.06 -2.58
N TYR A 87 -2.81 -15.27 -2.28
CA TYR A 87 -2.67 -16.44 -3.17
C TYR A 87 -3.99 -16.80 -3.88
N ALA A 88 -5.08 -16.06 -3.60
CA ALA A 88 -6.32 -16.28 -4.31
C ALA A 88 -6.16 -15.87 -5.78
N ASP A 89 -6.63 -16.72 -6.70
CA ASP A 89 -6.66 -16.42 -8.13
C ASP A 89 -7.52 -15.17 -8.35
N ASP A 90 -7.01 -14.22 -9.16
CA ASP A 90 -7.60 -12.90 -9.40
C ASP A 90 -7.83 -12.04 -8.13
N GLY A 91 -7.32 -12.45 -6.98
CA GLY A 91 -7.51 -11.73 -5.71
C GLY A 91 -6.53 -10.57 -5.51
N ASP A 92 -7.03 -9.46 -4.98
CA ASP A 92 -6.29 -8.22 -4.78
C ASP A 92 -5.72 -8.06 -3.37
N ILE A 93 -4.72 -7.19 -3.24
CA ILE A 93 -4.32 -6.60 -1.96
C ILE A 93 -4.74 -5.13 -2.00
N ILE A 94 -5.69 -4.73 -1.14
CA ILE A 94 -6.35 -3.43 -1.18
C ILE A 94 -5.95 -2.59 0.04
N PHE A 95 -5.54 -1.35 -0.19
CA PHE A 95 -5.20 -0.40 0.87
C PHE A 95 -6.27 0.69 0.95
N GLN A 96 -6.92 0.77 2.11
CA GLN A 96 -8.03 1.67 2.38
C GLN A 96 -7.79 2.48 3.65
N SER A 97 -8.36 3.67 3.69
CA SER A 97 -8.38 4.51 4.88
C SER A 97 -9.65 5.35 4.90
N ASP A 98 -9.82 6.12 5.97
CA ASP A 98 -10.91 7.09 6.09
C ASP A 98 -10.95 8.05 4.89
N ASP A 99 -12.15 8.43 4.46
CA ASP A 99 -12.38 9.36 3.34
C ASP A 99 -12.43 10.84 3.77
N GLY A 100 -12.21 11.12 5.06
CA GLY A 100 -12.31 12.46 5.66
C GLY A 100 -13.75 12.86 6.05
N SER A 101 -14.74 11.95 5.87
CA SER A 101 -16.15 12.18 6.21
C SER A 101 -16.79 11.05 7.01
N GLY A 102 -15.95 10.10 7.52
CA GLY A 102 -16.38 8.94 8.33
C GLY A 102 -16.71 7.69 7.51
N GLY A 103 -16.40 7.68 6.22
CA GLY A 103 -16.45 6.51 5.34
C GLY A 103 -15.07 5.91 5.11
N ILE A 104 -15.01 4.87 4.26
CA ILE A 104 -13.76 4.20 3.85
C ILE A 104 -13.62 4.31 2.33
N VAL A 105 -12.40 4.65 1.88
CA VAL A 105 -12.08 4.74 0.45
C VAL A 105 -10.78 3.99 0.15
N THR A 106 -10.71 3.39 -1.06
CA THR A 106 -9.48 2.79 -1.58
C THR A 106 -8.52 3.88 -2.05
N TYR A 107 -7.28 3.80 -1.59
CA TYR A 107 -6.18 4.66 -2.04
C TYR A 107 -5.41 4.02 -3.19
N PHE A 108 -5.04 2.76 -3.05
CA PHE A 108 -4.41 1.97 -4.11
C PHE A 108 -4.64 0.47 -3.87
N GLU A 109 -4.45 -0.32 -4.91
CA GLU A 109 -4.51 -1.78 -4.85
C GLU A 109 -3.46 -2.43 -5.73
N LEU A 110 -3.03 -3.62 -5.35
CA LEU A 110 -2.32 -4.55 -6.21
C LEU A 110 -3.38 -5.45 -6.83
N ASP A 111 -3.67 -5.24 -8.11
CA ASP A 111 -4.70 -5.98 -8.84
C ASP A 111 -4.15 -7.30 -9.35
N GLY A 112 -4.68 -8.41 -8.81
CA GLY A 112 -4.26 -9.77 -9.18
C GLY A 112 -4.73 -10.19 -10.55
N SER A 113 -5.84 -9.65 -11.04
CA SER A 113 -6.44 -10.05 -12.32
C SER A 113 -5.69 -9.51 -13.55
N VAL A 114 -5.08 -8.31 -13.43
CA VAL A 114 -4.35 -7.64 -14.54
C VAL A 114 -2.88 -7.34 -14.21
N THR A 115 -2.41 -7.75 -13.03
CA THR A 115 -1.01 -7.62 -12.57
C THR A 115 -0.45 -6.19 -12.62
N ASN A 116 -1.22 -5.24 -12.16
CA ASN A 116 -0.79 -3.84 -12.06
C ASN A 116 -1.09 -3.24 -10.69
N ILE A 117 -0.63 -2.01 -10.48
CA ILE A 117 -0.98 -1.18 -9.32
C ILE A 117 -1.97 -0.14 -9.81
N LYS A 118 -3.18 -0.14 -9.25
CA LYS A 118 -4.18 0.91 -9.48
C LYS A 118 -4.15 1.91 -8.34
N VAL A 119 -4.05 3.18 -8.67
CA VAL A 119 -4.05 4.30 -7.73
C VAL A 119 -5.33 5.10 -7.93
N TYR A 120 -6.11 5.29 -6.86
CA TYR A 120 -7.42 5.95 -6.89
C TYR A 120 -7.42 7.34 -6.26
N LYS A 121 -6.30 7.76 -5.67
CA LYS A 121 -6.08 9.08 -5.07
C LYS A 121 -4.78 9.66 -5.57
N ASP A 122 -4.63 10.97 -5.47
CA ASP A 122 -3.41 11.66 -5.86
C ASP A 122 -2.20 11.11 -5.09
N ILE A 123 -1.09 10.97 -5.81
CA ILE A 123 0.23 10.72 -5.20
C ILE A 123 0.91 12.06 -5.06
N VAL A 124 1.17 12.49 -3.83
CA VAL A 124 1.89 13.73 -3.53
C VAL A 124 3.35 13.40 -3.26
N PHE A 125 4.22 13.87 -4.14
CA PHE A 125 5.66 13.87 -3.92
C PHE A 125 6.02 15.21 -3.25
N ALA A 126 6.66 15.17 -2.09
CA ALA A 126 7.16 16.38 -1.43
C ALA A 126 8.28 17.02 -2.24
N ASP A 127 8.58 18.29 -1.96
CA ASP A 127 9.70 18.98 -2.59
C ASP A 127 11.01 18.20 -2.41
N ASN A 128 11.80 18.15 -3.46
CA ASN A 128 13.05 17.39 -3.54
C ASN A 128 12.89 15.86 -3.46
N ILE A 129 11.68 15.35 -3.70
CA ILE A 129 11.42 13.91 -3.87
C ILE A 129 11.09 13.66 -5.34
N ASP A 130 11.81 12.75 -5.95
CA ASP A 130 11.70 12.45 -7.38
C ASP A 130 10.77 11.25 -7.63
N ALA A 131 9.94 11.32 -8.66
CA ALA A 131 9.39 10.14 -9.32
C ALA A 131 10.46 9.60 -10.30
N HIS A 132 11.04 8.44 -9.99
CA HIS A 132 12.07 7.80 -10.82
C HIS A 132 11.48 6.75 -11.75
N PHE A 133 11.93 6.75 -13.01
CA PHE A 133 11.63 5.72 -14.00
C PHE A 133 12.96 5.16 -14.55
N GLY A 134 13.00 3.84 -14.75
CA GLY A 134 14.21 3.11 -15.08
C GLY A 134 15.04 2.71 -13.85
N THR A 135 15.84 1.65 -13.97
CA THR A 135 16.60 1.06 -12.86
C THR A 135 17.64 2.01 -12.28
N GLY A 136 18.18 2.90 -13.11
CA GLY A 136 19.16 3.93 -12.72
C GLY A 136 18.54 5.28 -12.36
N GLY A 137 17.20 5.39 -12.37
CA GLY A 137 16.53 6.69 -12.27
C GLY A 137 16.79 7.53 -13.54
N ASP A 138 16.69 6.87 -14.69
CA ASP A 138 17.04 7.41 -15.99
C ASP A 138 16.18 8.59 -16.40
N LEU A 139 14.87 8.53 -16.10
CA LEU A 139 13.96 9.66 -16.19
C LEU A 139 13.51 10.06 -14.78
N ARG A 140 13.55 11.37 -14.48
CA ARG A 140 13.10 11.95 -13.20
C ARG A 140 12.12 13.08 -13.42
N ILE A 141 11.08 13.10 -12.58
CA ILE A 141 10.11 14.18 -12.51
C ILE A 141 10.02 14.64 -11.05
N TYR A 142 10.27 15.90 -10.77
CA TYR A 142 10.25 16.44 -9.41
C TYR A 142 10.03 17.95 -9.36
N HIS A 143 9.75 18.48 -8.17
CA HIS A 143 9.73 19.90 -7.84
C HIS A 143 10.75 20.13 -6.72
N ASP A 144 11.60 21.19 -6.86
CA ASP A 144 12.68 21.47 -5.90
C ASP A 144 12.32 22.55 -4.85
N GLY A 145 11.04 22.91 -4.78
CA GLY A 145 10.52 24.02 -3.96
C GLY A 145 10.44 25.34 -4.71
N THR A 146 10.97 25.39 -5.93
CA THR A 146 10.94 26.57 -6.80
C THR A 146 10.57 26.17 -8.23
N ASP A 147 11.26 25.19 -8.79
CA ASP A 147 11.11 24.76 -10.18
C ASP A 147 10.64 23.32 -10.28
N SER A 148 9.79 23.04 -11.29
CA SER A 148 9.45 21.68 -11.72
C SER A 148 10.36 21.22 -12.84
N ARG A 149 10.84 19.97 -12.78
CA ARG A 149 11.81 19.43 -13.73
C ARG A 149 11.36 18.08 -14.26
N PHE A 150 11.61 17.89 -15.56
CA PHE A 150 11.45 16.66 -16.30
C PHE A 150 12.79 16.36 -16.97
N GLN A 151 13.54 15.38 -16.47
CA GLN A 151 14.95 15.17 -16.83
C GLN A 151 15.20 13.74 -17.31
N GLU A 152 15.76 13.60 -18.50
CA GLU A 152 16.24 12.35 -19.07
C GLU A 152 17.78 12.32 -19.05
N PHE A 153 18.39 11.21 -18.57
CA PHE A 153 19.84 11.10 -18.34
C PHE A 153 20.56 10.12 -19.27
N THR A 154 19.83 9.22 -19.94
CA THR A 154 20.48 8.08 -20.64
C THR A 154 20.17 7.98 -22.12
N GLY A 155 19.13 8.65 -22.61
CA GLY A 155 18.70 8.50 -24.01
C GLY A 155 18.05 9.76 -24.56
N ASN A 156 17.16 9.55 -25.53
CA ASN A 156 16.36 10.65 -26.08
C ASN A 156 15.07 10.82 -25.29
N LEU A 157 14.71 12.05 -25.00
CA LEU A 157 13.38 12.38 -24.51
C LEU A 157 12.41 12.50 -25.68
N ASN A 158 11.48 11.57 -25.83
CA ASN A 158 10.46 11.60 -26.87
C ASN A 158 9.11 12.02 -26.27
N ILE A 159 8.53 13.10 -26.79
CA ILE A 159 7.18 13.55 -26.48
C ILE A 159 6.33 13.30 -27.72
N ILE A 160 5.41 12.33 -27.68
CA ILE A 160 4.69 11.83 -28.84
C ILE A 160 3.19 11.82 -28.56
N ASN A 161 2.40 12.37 -29.48
CA ASN A 161 0.96 12.23 -29.50
C ASN A 161 0.55 11.27 -30.64
N TYR A 162 -0.09 10.17 -30.32
CA TYR A 162 -0.55 9.18 -31.31
C TYR A 162 -1.99 9.40 -31.79
N ALA A 163 -2.70 10.37 -31.23
CA ALA A 163 -4.09 10.62 -31.63
C ALA A 163 -4.15 11.34 -32.99
N ASP A 164 -4.97 10.81 -33.91
CA ASP A 164 -5.17 11.38 -35.24
C ASP A 164 -5.63 12.84 -35.17
N ASN A 165 -4.97 13.71 -35.95
CA ASN A 165 -5.28 15.14 -36.07
C ASN A 165 -5.25 15.91 -34.72
N LYS A 166 -4.44 15.44 -33.75
CA LYS A 166 -4.23 16.12 -32.46
C LYS A 166 -2.80 16.63 -32.34
N ASP A 167 -2.65 17.71 -31.58
CA ASP A 167 -1.45 18.51 -31.52
C ASP A 167 -0.64 18.23 -30.24
N ILE A 168 0.65 18.61 -30.27
CA ILE A 168 1.44 18.84 -29.06
C ILE A 168 1.57 20.37 -28.93
N ILE A 169 0.99 20.94 -27.86
CA ILE A 169 0.83 22.39 -27.68
C ILE A 169 1.71 22.88 -26.54
N PHE A 170 2.47 23.96 -26.79
CA PHE A 170 3.32 24.62 -25.79
C PHE A 170 2.76 25.98 -25.42
N GLN A 171 2.45 26.11 -24.13
CA GLN A 171 1.82 27.30 -23.54
C GLN A 171 2.64 27.81 -22.36
N SER A 172 2.57 29.10 -22.11
CA SER A 172 3.14 29.75 -20.94
C SER A 172 2.33 30.98 -20.58
N ASP A 173 2.69 31.63 -19.46
CA ASP A 173 2.09 32.87 -19.00
C ASP A 173 2.06 33.94 -20.12
N ASP A 174 0.98 34.69 -20.21
CA ASP A 174 0.78 35.76 -21.20
C ASP A 174 1.28 37.15 -20.71
N GLY A 175 1.85 37.22 -19.49
CA GLY A 175 2.29 38.46 -18.84
C GLY A 175 1.15 39.25 -18.19
N SER A 176 -0.09 38.73 -18.17
CA SER A 176 -1.26 39.39 -17.58
C SER A 176 -2.10 38.49 -16.68
N GLY A 177 -1.54 37.34 -16.28
CA GLY A 177 -2.16 36.35 -15.37
C GLY A 177 -3.00 35.29 -16.07
N GLY A 178 -2.90 35.18 -17.40
CA GLY A 178 -3.45 34.09 -18.20
C GLY A 178 -2.34 33.23 -18.81
N VAL A 179 -2.74 32.29 -19.69
CA VAL A 179 -1.81 31.48 -20.49
C VAL A 179 -2.14 31.61 -21.96
N GLU A 180 -1.10 31.60 -22.81
CA GLU A 180 -1.27 31.62 -24.26
C GLU A 180 -0.39 30.58 -24.94
N THR A 181 -0.77 30.19 -26.16
CA THR A 181 0.00 29.24 -26.98
C THR A 181 1.14 29.99 -27.66
N TYR A 182 2.35 29.51 -27.46
CA TYR A 182 3.55 30.05 -28.11
C TYR A 182 3.86 29.34 -29.41
N PHE A 183 3.72 28.01 -29.45
CA PHE A 183 3.82 27.21 -30.68
C PHE A 183 3.19 25.84 -30.44
N PHE A 184 2.93 25.12 -31.52
CA PHE A 184 2.45 23.73 -31.43
C PHE A 184 2.90 22.93 -32.67
N LEU A 185 2.94 21.60 -32.47
CA LEU A 185 3.09 20.63 -33.53
C LEU A 185 1.71 20.23 -34.00
N ASP A 186 1.31 20.66 -35.20
CA ASP A 186 -0.02 20.43 -35.76
C ASP A 186 -0.09 19.02 -36.37
N GLY A 187 -0.82 18.13 -35.72
CA GLY A 187 -0.98 16.74 -36.16
C GLY A 187 -1.84 16.58 -37.41
N SER A 188 -2.67 17.61 -37.77
CA SER A 188 -3.50 17.57 -38.96
C SER A 188 -2.74 17.97 -40.23
N THR A 189 -1.76 18.87 -40.12
CA THR A 189 -1.00 19.39 -41.25
C THR A 189 0.45 18.94 -41.33
N GLY A 190 0.98 18.38 -40.21
CA GLY A 190 2.38 17.97 -40.08
C GLY A 190 3.36 19.14 -39.98
N HIS A 191 2.88 20.30 -39.57
CA HIS A 191 3.71 21.52 -39.48
C HIS A 191 3.91 21.96 -38.04
N THR A 192 5.02 22.65 -37.75
CA THR A 192 5.12 23.46 -36.52
C THR A 192 4.49 24.82 -36.80
N GLN A 193 3.51 25.18 -35.97
CA GLN A 193 2.78 26.44 -36.11
C GLN A 193 3.07 27.42 -34.99
N PHE A 194 3.22 28.67 -35.31
CA PHE A 194 3.28 29.81 -34.39
C PHE A 194 2.00 30.63 -34.58
N PRO A 195 1.16 30.82 -33.54
CA PRO A 195 -0.03 31.65 -33.64
C PRO A 195 0.31 33.07 -34.05
N ASP A 196 -0.69 33.77 -34.61
CA ASP A 196 -0.54 35.15 -35.01
C ASP A 196 0.04 36.02 -33.87
N ALA A 197 1.00 36.89 -34.22
CA ALA A 197 1.79 37.72 -33.29
C ALA A 197 2.94 37.00 -32.54
N LYS A 198 3.11 35.69 -32.62
CA LYS A 198 4.30 34.99 -32.11
C LYS A 198 5.32 34.84 -33.23
N LYS A 199 6.59 35.05 -32.93
CA LYS A 199 7.68 35.01 -33.91
C LYS A 199 8.87 34.24 -33.35
N LEU A 200 9.53 33.48 -34.23
CA LEU A 200 10.89 33.06 -33.99
C LEU A 200 11.80 34.30 -34.08
N GLN A 201 12.54 34.59 -33.04
CA GLN A 201 13.60 35.59 -33.02
C GLN A 201 14.96 34.90 -33.19
N PHE A 202 15.73 35.29 -34.21
CA PHE A 202 17.06 34.80 -34.47
C PHE A 202 18.11 35.83 -34.06
#